data_a80fb3050f2b29fa42109121fbb88315
#
_entry.id   a80fb3050f2b29fa42109121fbb88315
#
_cell.length_a   1.000
_cell.length_b   1.000
_cell.length_c   1.000
_cell.angle_alpha   90.00
_cell.angle_beta   90.00
_cell.angle_gamma   90.00
#
_symmetry.space_group_name_H-M   'P 1'
#
loop_
_entity.id
_entity.type
_entity.pdbx_description
1 polymer ?
#
loop_
_entity_poly.entity_id
_entity_poly.type
_entity_poly.pdbx_seq_one_letter_code
_entity_poly.pdbx_strand_id
1 'polypeptide(L)'
;MYKSVLKWLLPILIGLSSFYMVAQKTSTPKFHEQSIQYLDEKRNTVMTLAASSAAISTAITILPGDTGTPIANGLADLSSKFLLVLGAIYLEKYSLTLTCMVTFKYIIPLLCLAWLVNNVIKWDWLRIVCIKISIMAIAMCLIVPCSVKLSKTIEATYETSIQETIDNANNIQKKIKKDKENKN
;
A
#
# COMPACT_ATOMS: atom_id res chain seq x y z
N MET A 1 10.62 -44.11 -13.69
CA MET A 1 11.47 -43.10 -14.33
C MET A 1 10.76 -41.69 -14.40
N TYR A 2 9.54 -41.58 -14.93
CA TYR A 2 8.84 -40.28 -15.06
C TYR A 2 8.72 -39.51 -13.76
N LYS A 3 8.40 -40.11 -12.63
CA LYS A 3 8.22 -39.44 -11.33
C LYS A 3 9.53 -38.83 -10.80
N SER A 4 10.68 -39.38 -11.12
CA SER A 4 11.98 -38.81 -10.72
C SER A 4 12.36 -37.62 -11.58
N VAL A 5 12.18 -37.70 -12.89
CA VAL A 5 12.46 -36.61 -13.82
C VAL A 5 11.56 -35.40 -13.51
N LEU A 6 10.28 -35.64 -13.20
CA LEU A 6 9.33 -34.59 -12.85
C LEU A 6 9.72 -33.83 -11.57
N LYS A 7 10.29 -34.52 -10.56
CA LYS A 7 10.77 -33.91 -9.32
C LYS A 7 11.96 -32.95 -9.52
N TRP A 8 12.73 -33.16 -10.57
CA TRP A 8 13.86 -32.29 -10.92
C TRP A 8 13.45 -31.16 -11.85
N LEU A 9 12.58 -31.45 -12.81
CA LEU A 9 12.20 -30.52 -13.87
C LEU A 9 11.23 -29.43 -13.37
N LEU A 10 10.34 -29.78 -12.46
CA LEU A 10 9.32 -28.88 -11.91
C LEU A 10 9.90 -27.68 -11.14
N PRO A 11 10.84 -27.84 -10.18
CA PRO A 11 11.43 -26.70 -9.49
C PRO A 11 12.32 -25.82 -10.40
N ILE A 12 13.00 -26.43 -11.38
CA ILE A 12 13.78 -25.66 -12.36
C ILE A 12 12.87 -24.79 -13.22
N LEU A 13 11.76 -25.34 -13.68
CA LEU A 13 10.79 -24.63 -14.52
C LEU A 13 10.10 -23.49 -13.74
N ILE A 14 9.75 -23.73 -12.48
CA ILE A 14 9.20 -22.70 -11.58
C ILE A 14 10.24 -21.60 -11.30
N GLY A 15 11.47 -21.94 -10.98
CA GLY A 15 12.55 -20.98 -10.74
C GLY A 15 12.86 -20.12 -11.95
N LEU A 16 12.98 -20.73 -13.14
CA LEU A 16 13.19 -20.04 -14.39
C LEU A 16 12.01 -19.15 -14.77
N SER A 17 10.77 -19.62 -14.63
CA SER A 17 9.59 -18.82 -14.94
C SER A 17 9.44 -17.64 -13.98
N SER A 18 9.73 -17.81 -12.70
CA SER A 18 9.73 -16.74 -11.71
C SER A 18 10.78 -15.68 -12.03
N PHE A 19 12.00 -16.09 -12.35
CA PHE A 19 13.07 -15.18 -12.74
C PHE A 19 12.75 -14.44 -14.04
N TYR A 20 12.20 -15.14 -15.04
CA TYR A 20 11.84 -14.56 -16.33
C TYR A 20 10.67 -13.57 -16.23
N MET A 21 9.63 -13.88 -15.43
CA MET A 21 8.51 -12.96 -15.18
C MET A 21 8.99 -11.63 -14.57
N VAL A 22 9.97 -11.67 -13.68
CA VAL A 22 10.50 -10.46 -13.04
C VAL A 22 11.52 -9.73 -13.92
N ALA A 23 12.29 -10.47 -14.75
CA ALA A 23 13.27 -9.85 -15.65
C ALA A 23 12.62 -9.11 -16.82
N GLN A 24 11.43 -9.52 -17.27
CA GLN A 24 10.79 -8.99 -18.48
C GLN A 24 9.82 -7.84 -18.28
N LYS A 25 9.27 -7.65 -17.09
CA LYS A 25 8.34 -6.54 -16.80
C LYS A 25 8.56 -6.00 -15.41
N THR A 26 9.07 -4.78 -15.37
CA THR A 26 8.85 -3.79 -14.32
C THR A 26 8.16 -4.33 -13.07
N SER A 27 8.95 -4.74 -12.13
CA SER A 27 8.76 -4.73 -10.67
C SER A 27 7.41 -5.12 -10.05
N THR A 28 6.31 -5.15 -10.77
CA THR A 28 5.01 -5.41 -10.15
C THR A 28 4.21 -6.41 -10.98
N PRO A 29 3.90 -7.61 -10.43
CA PRO A 29 2.96 -8.53 -11.07
C PRO A 29 1.60 -7.83 -11.26
N LYS A 30 0.94 -8.06 -12.39
CA LYS A 30 -0.44 -7.57 -12.65
C LYS A 30 -1.43 -7.86 -11.53
N PHE A 31 -1.14 -8.86 -10.75
CA PHE A 31 -1.86 -9.25 -9.55
C PHE A 31 -1.91 -8.15 -8.45
N HIS A 32 -0.89 -7.28 -8.37
CA HIS A 32 -0.84 -6.19 -7.40
C HIS A 32 -1.21 -4.82 -8.01
N GLU A 33 -1.45 -4.75 -9.31
CA GLU A 33 -1.77 -3.50 -10.00
C GLU A 33 -3.03 -2.84 -9.42
N GLN A 34 -4.07 -3.62 -9.14
CA GLN A 34 -5.29 -3.12 -8.50
C GLN A 34 -5.04 -2.58 -7.08
N SER A 35 -4.14 -3.21 -6.33
CA SER A 35 -3.77 -2.74 -4.99
C SER A 35 -3.01 -1.43 -5.05
N ILE A 36 -2.11 -1.28 -6.02
CA ILE A 36 -1.34 -0.06 -6.23
C ILE A 36 -2.24 1.09 -6.68
N GLN A 37 -3.17 0.84 -7.62
CA GLN A 37 -4.14 1.84 -8.06
C GLN A 37 -5.01 2.33 -6.90
N TYR A 38 -5.49 1.41 -6.08
CA TYR A 38 -6.25 1.75 -4.88
C TYR A 38 -5.45 2.61 -3.90
N LEU A 39 -4.19 2.27 -3.63
CA LEU A 39 -3.32 3.07 -2.77
C LEU A 39 -3.04 4.46 -3.35
N ASP A 40 -2.92 4.59 -4.68
CA ASP A 40 -2.76 5.89 -5.35
C ASP A 40 -4.02 6.76 -5.24
N GLU A 41 -5.18 6.17 -5.38
CA GLU A 41 -6.47 6.84 -5.17
C GLU A 41 -6.60 7.33 -3.72
N LYS A 42 -6.30 6.47 -2.76
CA LYS A 42 -6.29 6.83 -1.34
C LYS A 42 -5.30 7.93 -1.00
N ARG A 43 -4.10 7.87 -1.55
CA ARG A 43 -3.12 8.94 -1.40
C ARG A 43 -3.69 10.29 -1.84
N ASN A 44 -4.36 10.34 -2.98
CA ASN A 44 -4.93 11.58 -3.49
C ASN A 44 -6.05 12.12 -2.58
N THR A 45 -6.92 11.25 -2.07
CA THR A 45 -7.97 11.62 -1.12
C THR A 45 -7.38 12.18 0.18
N VAL A 46 -6.43 11.48 0.80
CA VAL A 46 -5.78 11.91 2.04
C VAL A 46 -4.99 13.21 1.84
N MET A 47 -4.33 13.37 0.70
CA MET A 47 -3.62 14.60 0.36
C MET A 47 -4.57 15.80 0.24
N THR A 48 -5.74 15.60 -0.37
CA THR A 48 -6.77 16.62 -0.46
C THR A 48 -7.30 17.00 0.92
N LEU A 49 -7.57 16.03 1.79
CA LEU A 49 -8.02 16.27 3.16
C LEU A 49 -6.98 17.02 3.98
N ALA A 50 -5.70 16.65 3.88
CA ALA A 50 -4.60 17.32 4.55
C ALA A 50 -4.49 18.79 4.09
N ALA A 51 -4.50 19.01 2.78
CA ALA A 51 -4.42 20.35 2.20
C ALA A 51 -5.62 21.22 2.57
N SER A 52 -6.84 20.67 2.52
CA SER A 52 -8.05 21.38 2.91
C SER A 52 -8.07 21.76 4.38
N SER A 53 -7.68 20.83 5.26
CA SER A 53 -7.60 21.08 6.71
C SER A 53 -6.58 22.18 7.02
N ALA A 54 -5.40 22.15 6.39
CA ALA A 54 -4.38 23.18 6.56
C ALA A 54 -4.85 24.54 6.04
N ALA A 55 -5.49 24.57 4.87
CA ALA A 55 -5.99 25.80 4.27
C ALA A 55 -7.12 26.45 5.10
N ILE A 56 -8.03 25.65 5.65
CA ILE A 56 -9.11 26.14 6.52
C ILE A 56 -8.52 26.62 7.85
N SER A 57 -7.57 25.89 8.46
CA SER A 57 -6.86 26.33 9.65
C SER A 57 -6.22 27.70 9.45
N THR A 58 -5.45 27.88 8.39
CA THR A 58 -4.82 29.17 8.05
C THR A 58 -5.86 30.26 7.82
N ALA A 59 -6.97 29.96 7.16
CA ALA A 59 -8.02 30.94 6.90
C ALA A 59 -8.70 31.43 8.19
N ILE A 60 -8.92 30.53 9.15
CA ILE A 60 -9.50 30.86 10.46
C ILE A 60 -8.54 31.70 11.30
N THR A 61 -7.24 31.39 11.27
CA THR A 61 -6.21 32.13 12.02
C THR A 61 -6.10 33.60 11.61
N ILE A 62 -6.48 33.96 10.39
CA ILE A 62 -6.42 35.33 9.88
C ILE A 62 -7.69 36.12 10.26
N LEU A 63 -8.75 35.48 10.76
CA LEU A 63 -9.97 36.19 11.18
C LEU A 63 -9.71 36.97 12.48
N PRO A 64 -10.17 38.21 12.56
CA PRO A 64 -10.04 39.01 13.79
C PRO A 64 -10.91 38.41 14.90
N GLY A 65 -10.29 38.04 16.01
CA GLY A 65 -10.94 37.44 17.17
C GLY A 65 -10.30 36.15 17.63
N ASP A 66 -10.21 35.95 18.95
CA ASP A 66 -9.49 34.80 19.55
C ASP A 66 -10.33 33.50 19.58
N THR A 67 -11.61 33.60 19.24
CA THR A 67 -12.53 32.43 19.27
C THR A 67 -12.24 31.37 18.19
N GLY A 68 -11.56 31.74 17.13
CA GLY A 68 -11.19 30.84 16.03
C GLY A 68 -9.93 30.00 16.29
N THR A 69 -9.08 30.44 17.19
CA THR A 69 -7.77 29.84 17.46
C THR A 69 -7.84 28.35 17.87
N PRO A 70 -8.73 27.89 18.77
CA PRO A 70 -8.84 26.48 19.12
C PRO A 70 -9.26 25.61 17.92
N ILE A 71 -10.15 26.12 17.07
CA ILE A 71 -10.62 25.41 15.85
C ILE A 71 -9.50 25.33 14.84
N ALA A 72 -8.77 26.45 14.63
CA ALA A 72 -7.63 26.50 13.72
C ALA A 72 -6.54 25.49 14.15
N ASN A 73 -6.21 25.42 15.43
CA ASN A 73 -5.24 24.46 15.97
C ASN A 73 -5.72 23.02 15.79
N GLY A 74 -6.99 22.72 16.06
CA GLY A 74 -7.57 21.40 15.83
C GLY A 74 -7.49 20.96 14.36
N LEU A 75 -7.70 21.88 13.42
CA LEU A 75 -7.58 21.61 11.99
C LEU A 75 -6.12 21.43 11.55
N ALA A 76 -5.19 22.17 12.14
CA ALA A 76 -3.74 21.98 11.91
C ALA A 76 -3.28 20.62 12.41
N ASP A 77 -3.72 20.20 13.60
CA ASP A 77 -3.45 18.87 14.15
C ASP A 77 -4.03 17.76 13.26
N LEU A 78 -5.25 17.97 12.75
CA LEU A 78 -5.90 17.03 11.84
C LEU A 78 -5.11 16.91 10.52
N SER A 79 -4.64 18.01 9.96
CA SER A 79 -3.77 18.02 8.78
C SER A 79 -2.50 17.21 9.03
N SER A 80 -1.86 17.39 10.18
CA SER A 80 -0.67 16.62 10.58
C SER A 80 -0.94 15.12 10.67
N LYS A 81 -2.10 14.73 11.18
CA LYS A 81 -2.52 13.31 11.23
C LYS A 81 -2.74 12.75 9.83
N PHE A 82 -3.33 13.53 8.92
CA PHE A 82 -3.48 13.11 7.52
C PHE A 82 -2.11 12.93 6.83
N LEU A 83 -1.13 13.77 7.12
CA LEU A 83 0.23 13.60 6.60
C LEU A 83 0.90 12.30 7.11
N LEU A 84 0.64 11.91 8.37
CA LEU A 84 1.06 10.62 8.90
C LEU A 84 0.43 9.44 8.15
N VAL A 85 -0.88 9.51 7.89
CA VAL A 85 -1.60 8.50 7.09
C VAL A 85 -1.05 8.45 5.67
N LEU A 86 -0.75 9.60 5.08
CA LEU A 86 -0.12 9.68 3.75
C LEU A 86 1.24 8.97 3.74
N GLY A 87 2.07 9.19 4.77
CA GLY A 87 3.33 8.48 4.96
C GLY A 87 3.16 6.97 5.04
N ALA A 88 2.14 6.50 5.78
CA ALA A 88 1.81 5.08 5.89
C ALA A 88 1.40 4.47 4.53
N ILE A 89 0.59 5.17 3.72
CA ILE A 89 0.20 4.74 2.37
C ILE A 89 1.42 4.59 1.46
N TYR A 90 2.35 5.54 1.50
CA TYR A 90 3.61 5.44 0.74
C TYR A 90 4.44 4.23 1.19
N LEU A 91 4.57 4.04 2.50
CA LEU A 91 5.32 2.92 3.07
C LEU A 91 4.70 1.58 2.67
N GLU A 92 3.37 1.47 2.69
CA GLU A 92 2.64 0.28 2.25
C GLU A 92 2.89 0.01 0.75
N LYS A 93 2.79 1.03 -0.10
CA LYS A 93 3.04 0.92 -1.55
C LYS A 93 4.47 0.46 -1.86
N TYR A 94 5.47 1.07 -1.21
CA TYR A 94 6.87 0.69 -1.40
C TYR A 94 7.16 -0.70 -0.84
N SER A 95 6.62 -1.03 0.34
CA SER A 95 6.75 -2.35 0.95
C SER A 95 6.17 -3.45 0.06
N LEU A 96 5.00 -3.22 -0.55
CA LEU A 96 4.39 -4.13 -1.51
C LEU A 96 5.33 -4.40 -2.69
N THR A 97 5.83 -3.33 -3.31
CA THR A 97 6.72 -3.43 -4.49
C THR A 97 8.03 -4.14 -4.14
N LEU A 98 8.66 -3.77 -3.03
CA LEU A 98 9.91 -4.37 -2.56
C LEU A 98 9.71 -5.85 -2.19
N THR A 99 8.65 -6.19 -1.47
CA THR A 99 8.36 -7.56 -1.05
C THR A 99 8.14 -8.45 -2.26
N CYS A 100 7.38 -8.00 -3.25
CA CYS A 100 7.19 -8.73 -4.49
C CYS A 100 8.51 -8.93 -5.26
N MET A 101 9.28 -7.85 -5.41
CA MET A 101 10.56 -7.92 -6.11
C MET A 101 11.53 -8.90 -5.42
N VAL A 102 11.68 -8.80 -4.11
CA VAL A 102 12.55 -9.69 -3.33
C VAL A 102 12.08 -11.14 -3.39
N THR A 103 10.77 -11.37 -3.24
CA THR A 103 10.19 -12.71 -3.25
C THR A 103 10.41 -13.39 -4.60
N PHE A 104 10.03 -12.75 -5.70
CA PHE A 104 10.09 -13.36 -7.04
C PHE A 104 11.51 -13.42 -7.59
N LYS A 105 12.36 -12.44 -7.30
CA LYS A 105 13.71 -12.36 -7.86
C LYS A 105 14.73 -13.19 -7.05
N TYR A 106 14.55 -13.28 -5.73
CA TYR A 106 15.54 -13.92 -4.86
C TYR A 106 15.00 -15.13 -4.11
N ILE A 107 13.85 -15.00 -3.42
CA ILE A 107 13.36 -16.07 -2.54
C ILE A 107 12.93 -17.28 -3.34
N ILE A 108 12.15 -17.13 -4.40
CA ILE A 108 11.68 -18.28 -5.19
C ILE A 108 12.83 -19.03 -5.88
N PRO A 109 13.78 -18.39 -6.60
CA PRO A 109 14.92 -19.11 -7.17
C PRO A 109 15.78 -19.79 -6.13
N LEU A 110 16.02 -19.13 -4.98
CA LEU A 110 16.81 -19.70 -3.89
C LEU A 110 16.12 -20.93 -3.27
N LEU A 111 14.80 -20.89 -3.10
CA LEU A 111 14.02 -22.06 -2.66
C LEU A 111 14.06 -23.19 -3.67
N CYS A 112 14.02 -22.92 -4.97
CA CYS A 112 14.13 -23.93 -6.01
C CYS A 112 15.51 -24.59 -5.97
N LEU A 113 16.59 -23.82 -5.80
CA LEU A 113 17.95 -24.33 -5.63
C LEU A 113 18.07 -25.18 -4.35
N ALA A 114 17.58 -24.68 -3.23
CA ALA A 114 17.60 -25.43 -1.96
C ALA A 114 16.82 -26.73 -2.05
N TRP A 115 15.69 -26.75 -2.76
CA TRP A 115 14.91 -27.96 -3.03
C TRP A 115 15.68 -28.98 -3.88
N LEU A 116 16.39 -28.51 -4.92
CA LEU A 116 17.25 -29.38 -5.75
C LEU A 116 18.39 -29.99 -4.93
N VAL A 117 19.08 -29.18 -4.10
CA VAL A 117 20.13 -29.63 -3.21
C VAL A 117 19.60 -30.69 -2.22
N ASN A 118 18.42 -30.43 -1.64
CA ASN A 118 17.79 -31.37 -0.72
C ASN A 118 17.41 -32.71 -1.37
N ASN A 119 17.06 -32.68 -2.66
CA ASN A 119 16.76 -33.93 -3.39
C ASN A 119 18.00 -34.84 -3.59
N VAL A 120 19.21 -34.22 -3.58
CA VAL A 120 20.49 -34.97 -3.63
C VAL A 120 20.91 -35.43 -2.24
N ILE A 121 20.93 -34.52 -1.26
CA ILE A 121 21.52 -34.77 0.07
C ILE A 121 20.53 -35.46 1.02
N LYS A 122 19.21 -35.34 0.76
CA LYS A 122 18.09 -35.90 1.56
C LYS A 122 18.15 -35.51 3.05
N TRP A 123 18.46 -34.25 3.34
CA TRP A 123 18.43 -33.71 4.69
C TRP A 123 17.02 -33.32 5.09
N ASP A 124 16.45 -33.99 6.08
CA ASP A 124 15.07 -33.67 6.57
C ASP A 124 14.95 -32.26 7.15
N TRP A 125 16.01 -31.75 7.79
CA TRP A 125 16.06 -30.38 8.30
C TRP A 125 15.92 -29.35 7.18
N LEU A 126 16.65 -29.52 6.06
CA LEU A 126 16.60 -28.60 4.92
C LEU A 126 15.22 -28.59 4.28
N ARG A 127 14.56 -29.74 4.21
CA ARG A 127 13.19 -29.87 3.71
C ARG A 127 12.21 -29.06 4.56
N ILE A 128 12.30 -29.15 5.90
CA ILE A 128 11.43 -28.41 6.83
C ILE A 128 11.65 -26.90 6.67
N VAL A 129 12.89 -26.45 6.56
CA VAL A 129 13.25 -25.04 6.36
C VAL A 129 12.69 -24.51 5.04
N CYS A 130 12.85 -25.24 3.92
CA CYS A 130 12.30 -24.87 2.61
C CYS A 130 10.77 -24.72 2.65
N ILE A 131 10.07 -25.64 3.31
CA ILE A 131 8.60 -25.59 3.45
C ILE A 131 8.21 -24.35 4.27
N LYS A 132 8.86 -24.07 5.39
CA LYS A 132 8.56 -22.89 6.24
C LYS A 132 8.77 -21.58 5.49
N ILE A 133 9.89 -21.45 4.77
CA ILE A 133 10.18 -20.24 3.98
C ILE A 133 9.19 -20.09 2.82
N SER A 134 8.77 -21.19 2.16
CA SER A 134 7.75 -21.16 1.13
C SER A 134 6.40 -20.65 1.65
N ILE A 135 5.96 -21.16 2.80
CA ILE A 135 4.70 -20.71 3.43
C ILE A 135 4.78 -19.24 3.79
N MET A 136 5.91 -18.80 4.37
CA MET A 136 6.13 -17.40 4.74
C MET A 136 6.15 -16.48 3.51
N ALA A 137 6.78 -16.89 2.41
CA ALA A 137 6.81 -16.14 1.16
C ALA A 137 5.40 -15.98 0.54
N ILE A 138 4.61 -17.05 0.54
CA ILE A 138 3.21 -17.02 0.07
C ILE A 138 2.37 -16.13 0.97
N ALA A 139 2.50 -16.25 2.29
CA ALA A 139 1.77 -15.42 3.24
C ALA A 139 2.07 -13.93 3.03
N MET A 140 3.34 -13.55 2.89
CA MET A 140 3.74 -12.16 2.60
C MET A 140 3.14 -11.63 1.29
N CYS A 141 3.10 -12.44 0.23
CA CYS A 141 2.49 -12.05 -1.04
C CYS A 141 0.96 -11.87 -0.94
N LEU A 142 0.29 -12.58 -0.02
CA LEU A 142 -1.17 -12.52 0.11
C LEU A 142 -1.65 -11.46 1.11
N ILE A 143 -0.85 -11.13 2.13
CA ILE A 143 -1.23 -10.18 3.19
C ILE A 143 -1.66 -8.83 2.59
N VAL A 144 -0.87 -8.25 1.69
CA VAL A 144 -1.17 -6.92 1.14
C VAL A 144 -2.45 -6.90 0.29
N PRO A 145 -2.66 -7.79 -0.70
CA PRO A 145 -3.92 -7.79 -1.45
C PRO A 145 -5.13 -8.11 -0.58
N CYS A 146 -4.98 -8.92 0.48
CA CYS A 146 -6.04 -9.15 1.45
C CYS A 146 -6.35 -7.89 2.26
N SER A 147 -5.33 -7.17 2.73
CA SER A 147 -5.47 -5.89 3.44
C SER A 147 -6.20 -4.86 2.58
N VAL A 148 -5.78 -4.67 1.34
CA VAL A 148 -6.42 -3.75 0.39
C VAL A 148 -7.89 -4.13 0.12
N LYS A 149 -8.20 -5.43 -0.05
CA LYS A 149 -9.58 -5.86 -0.21
C LYS A 149 -10.44 -5.55 1.02
N LEU A 150 -9.90 -5.78 2.20
CA LEU A 150 -10.59 -5.49 3.45
C LEU A 150 -10.83 -3.97 3.59
N SER A 151 -9.82 -3.16 3.33
CA SER A 151 -9.94 -1.69 3.31
C SER A 151 -11.02 -1.21 2.35
N LYS A 152 -11.05 -1.75 1.11
CA LYS A 152 -12.11 -1.42 0.14
C LYS A 152 -13.52 -1.75 0.64
N THR A 153 -13.67 -2.88 1.32
CA THR A 153 -14.99 -3.30 1.86
C THR A 153 -15.44 -2.36 2.98
N ILE A 154 -14.52 -1.97 3.87
CA ILE A 154 -14.79 -1.00 4.94
C ILE A 154 -15.14 0.36 4.34
N GLU A 155 -14.36 0.81 3.37
CA GLU A 155 -14.56 2.09 2.71
C GLU A 155 -15.90 2.21 2.00
N ALA A 156 -16.32 1.19 1.25
CA ALA A 156 -17.62 1.17 0.59
C ALA A 156 -18.79 1.45 1.56
N THR A 157 -18.58 1.15 2.85
CA THR A 157 -19.54 1.46 3.92
C THR A 157 -19.51 2.94 4.33
N TYR A 158 -18.37 3.63 4.19
CA TYR A 158 -18.16 5.00 4.67
C TYR A 158 -17.91 6.02 3.54
N GLU A 159 -17.91 5.60 2.29
CA GLU A 159 -17.57 6.43 1.12
C GLU A 159 -18.43 7.70 1.04
N THR A 160 -19.74 7.57 1.30
CA THR A 160 -20.67 8.70 1.31
C THR A 160 -20.28 9.76 2.33
N SER A 161 -19.91 9.35 3.55
CA SER A 161 -19.53 10.25 4.63
C SER A 161 -18.20 10.97 4.37
N ILE A 162 -17.26 10.31 3.71
CA ILE A 162 -15.95 10.90 3.35
C ILE A 162 -16.14 11.95 2.26
N GLN A 163 -16.91 11.63 1.22
CA GLN A 163 -17.18 12.57 0.13
C GLN A 163 -17.94 13.80 0.63
N GLU A 164 -18.95 13.62 1.48
CA GLU A 164 -19.69 14.70 2.11
C GLU A 164 -18.78 15.60 2.95
N THR A 165 -17.81 15.02 3.67
CA THR A 165 -16.82 15.78 4.45
C THR A 165 -15.90 16.60 3.55
N ILE A 166 -15.43 16.05 2.43
CA ILE A 166 -14.59 16.75 1.45
C ILE A 166 -15.37 17.92 0.82
N ASP A 167 -16.62 17.69 0.43
CA ASP A 167 -17.46 18.71 -0.20
C ASP A 167 -17.78 19.85 0.77
N ASN A 168 -18.07 19.53 2.03
CA ASN A 168 -18.27 20.52 3.08
C ASN A 168 -17.01 21.34 3.35
N ALA A 169 -15.83 20.71 3.43
CA ALA A 169 -14.55 21.39 3.60
C ALA A 169 -14.27 22.35 2.44
N ASN A 170 -14.49 21.92 1.21
CA ASN A 170 -14.32 22.76 0.01
C ASN A 170 -15.29 23.94 -0.01
N ASN A 171 -16.54 23.73 0.39
CA ASN A 171 -17.56 24.79 0.45
C ASN A 171 -17.23 25.84 1.52
N ILE A 172 -16.75 25.43 2.70
CA ILE A 172 -16.29 26.34 3.75
C ILE A 172 -15.11 27.17 3.25
N GLN A 173 -14.12 26.54 2.60
CA GLN A 173 -12.97 27.24 2.04
C GLN A 173 -13.39 28.31 1.00
N LYS A 174 -14.36 27.99 0.12
CA LYS A 174 -14.88 28.92 -0.87
C LYS A 174 -15.62 30.09 -0.21
N LYS A 175 -16.41 29.84 0.83
CA LYS A 175 -17.10 30.90 1.58
C LYS A 175 -16.13 31.88 2.24
N ILE A 176 -15.10 31.34 2.93
CA ILE A 176 -14.07 32.14 3.59
C ILE A 176 -13.31 33.01 2.57
N LYS A 177 -13.00 32.48 1.38
CA LYS A 177 -12.35 33.27 0.30
C LYS A 177 -13.26 34.42 -0.19
N LYS A 178 -14.53 34.16 -0.42
CA LYS A 178 -15.49 35.20 -0.87
C LYS A 178 -15.70 36.31 0.18
N ASP A 179 -15.77 35.93 1.46
CA ASP A 179 -15.94 36.92 2.54
C ASP A 179 -14.68 37.80 2.71
N LYS A 180 -13.51 37.32 2.34
CA LYS A 180 -12.28 38.13 2.28
C LYS A 180 -12.29 39.12 1.10
N GLU A 181 -12.76 38.67 -0.06
CA GLU A 181 -12.81 39.47 -1.28
C GLU A 181 -13.83 40.62 -1.15
N ASN A 182 -14.91 40.40 -0.42
CA ASN A 182 -15.96 41.44 -0.16
C ASN A 182 -15.59 42.41 0.97
N LYS A 183 -14.52 42.19 1.73
CA LYS A 183 -14.08 43.09 2.82
C LYS A 183 -12.89 43.98 2.45
N ASN A 184 -12.30 43.78 1.26
CA ASN A 184 -11.31 44.66 0.65
C ASN A 184 -11.96 45.54 -0.42
#